data_8376f8260cd1290aedd1502cfce00521
#
_entry.id   8376f8260cd1290aedd1502cfce00521
#
_cell.length_a   1.000
_cell.length_b   1.000
_cell.length_c   1.000
_cell.angle_alpha   90.00
_cell.angle_beta   90.00
_cell.angle_gamma   90.00
#
_symmetry.space_group_name_H-M   'P 1'
#
loop_
_entity.id
_entity.type
_entity.pdbx_description
1 polymer ?
#
loop_
_entity_poly.entity_id
_entity_poly.type
_entity_poly.pdbx_seq_one_letter_code
_entity_poly.pdbx_strand_id
1 'polypeptide(L)'
;MGTLNVTSTSNGIMEQLRSALSDQFSAIAPFEIVLGLVLGLLVGLLIAFVYKRCFRGVLYSPSFAMTLAMLTLITTPVVMCISSNVALSMGMVGALSIVRFRTAVKDPMDTAYMFWALTMGILLGAKLYAIALVVAAAIAAIIFLLTFVHFTTPNSYLLVVHYDEEAEYDVDQMMRLSLIHISEPTR
;
A
#
# COMPACT_ATOMS: atom_id res chain seq x y z
N MET A 1 12.66 -35.07 -44.58
CA MET A 1 11.22 -34.75 -44.62
C MET A 1 10.68 -34.32 -43.26
N GLY A 2 11.44 -33.57 -42.46
CA GLY A 2 11.11 -33.21 -41.09
C GLY A 2 11.08 -31.72 -40.76
N THR A 3 11.47 -30.84 -41.68
CA THR A 3 11.61 -29.39 -41.40
C THR A 3 10.38 -28.54 -41.66
N LEU A 4 9.37 -29.05 -42.36
CA LEU A 4 8.14 -28.32 -42.68
C LEU A 4 7.09 -28.28 -41.56
N ASN A 5 7.24 -29.14 -40.54
CA ASN A 5 6.23 -29.24 -39.48
C ASN A 5 6.49 -28.29 -38.28
N VAL A 6 7.73 -27.83 -38.09
CA VAL A 6 8.07 -26.95 -36.96
C VAL A 6 7.64 -25.51 -37.23
N THR A 7 7.78 -25.03 -38.48
CA THR A 7 7.37 -23.67 -38.87
C THR A 7 5.85 -23.47 -38.90
N SER A 8 5.09 -24.51 -39.30
CA SER A 8 3.62 -24.43 -39.26
C SER A 8 3.08 -24.45 -37.83
N THR A 9 3.71 -25.22 -36.94
CA THR A 9 3.33 -25.25 -35.49
C THR A 9 3.68 -23.96 -34.80
N SER A 10 4.84 -23.35 -35.07
CA SER A 10 5.23 -22.07 -34.50
C SER A 10 4.34 -20.91 -34.94
N ASN A 11 3.92 -20.90 -36.23
CA ASN A 11 3.00 -19.91 -36.74
C ASN A 11 1.59 -20.07 -36.15
N GLY A 12 1.11 -21.31 -35.96
CA GLY A 12 -0.15 -21.58 -35.27
C GLY A 12 -0.18 -21.15 -33.80
N ILE A 13 0.93 -21.38 -33.08
CA ILE A 13 1.05 -20.94 -31.68
C ILE A 13 1.11 -19.41 -31.62
N MET A 14 1.84 -18.76 -32.53
CA MET A 14 1.95 -17.30 -32.60
C MET A 14 0.60 -16.66 -32.92
N GLU A 15 -0.20 -17.27 -33.79
CA GLU A 15 -1.53 -16.79 -34.14
C GLU A 15 -2.55 -17.00 -33.02
N GLN A 16 -2.47 -18.13 -32.30
CA GLN A 16 -3.25 -18.36 -31.10
C GLN A 16 -2.87 -17.42 -29.94
N LEU A 17 -1.58 -17.12 -29.76
CA LEU A 17 -1.12 -16.12 -28.82
C LEU A 17 -1.61 -14.72 -29.19
N ARG A 18 -1.55 -14.37 -30.46
CA ARG A 18 -1.99 -13.08 -30.98
C ARG A 18 -3.50 -12.90 -30.85
N SER A 19 -4.30 -13.92 -31.15
CA SER A 19 -5.75 -13.88 -30.98
C SER A 19 -6.12 -13.82 -29.49
N ALA A 20 -5.49 -14.62 -28.64
CA ALA A 20 -5.71 -14.58 -27.20
C ALA A 20 -5.32 -13.23 -26.58
N LEU A 21 -4.24 -12.61 -27.07
CA LEU A 21 -3.85 -11.26 -26.63
C LEU A 21 -4.83 -10.21 -27.16
N SER A 22 -5.23 -10.26 -28.44
CA SER A 22 -6.17 -9.29 -29.01
C SER A 22 -7.55 -9.37 -28.34
N ASP A 23 -8.01 -10.57 -27.99
CA ASP A 23 -9.27 -10.77 -27.28
C ASP A 23 -9.22 -10.21 -25.84
N GLN A 24 -8.08 -10.35 -25.19
CA GLN A 24 -7.88 -9.75 -23.85
C GLN A 24 -7.77 -8.23 -23.89
N PHE A 25 -7.08 -7.67 -24.89
CA PHE A 25 -7.00 -6.21 -25.07
C PHE A 25 -8.32 -5.59 -25.52
N SER A 26 -9.17 -6.33 -26.24
CA SER A 26 -10.50 -5.86 -26.64
C SER A 26 -11.55 -5.99 -25.53
N ALA A 27 -11.32 -6.86 -24.53
CA ALA A 27 -12.22 -7.06 -23.40
C ALA A 27 -12.23 -5.88 -22.42
N ILE A 28 -11.16 -5.08 -22.38
CA ILE A 28 -11.06 -3.89 -21.52
C ILE A 28 -10.84 -2.68 -22.41
N ALA A 29 -11.83 -1.79 -22.49
CA ALA A 29 -11.67 -0.57 -23.26
C ALA A 29 -10.49 0.26 -22.72
N PRO A 30 -9.57 0.75 -23.57
CA PRO A 30 -8.40 1.51 -23.11
C PRO A 30 -8.79 2.75 -22.29
N PHE A 31 -9.97 3.31 -22.56
CA PHE A 31 -10.53 4.41 -21.78
C PHE A 31 -10.80 4.00 -20.31
N GLU A 32 -11.27 2.79 -20.05
CA GLU A 32 -11.53 2.30 -18.69
C GLU A 32 -10.24 2.14 -17.88
N ILE A 33 -9.15 1.71 -18.52
CA ILE A 33 -7.84 1.60 -17.87
C ILE A 33 -7.35 2.98 -17.46
N VAL A 34 -7.40 3.94 -18.37
CA VAL A 34 -6.98 5.32 -18.09
C VAL A 34 -7.84 5.94 -16.99
N LEU A 35 -9.16 5.75 -17.05
CA LEU A 35 -10.09 6.23 -16.04
C LEU A 35 -9.78 5.62 -14.67
N GLY A 36 -9.58 4.31 -14.61
CA GLY A 36 -9.22 3.60 -13.37
C GLY A 36 -7.90 4.10 -12.78
N LEU A 37 -6.88 4.33 -13.61
CA LEU A 37 -5.59 4.85 -13.17
C LEU A 37 -5.70 6.29 -12.64
N VAL A 38 -6.45 7.16 -13.34
CA VAL A 38 -6.65 8.55 -12.90
C VAL A 38 -7.42 8.58 -11.58
N LEU A 39 -8.48 7.80 -11.45
CA LEU A 39 -9.23 7.69 -10.20
C LEU A 39 -8.38 7.07 -9.09
N GLY A 40 -7.58 6.04 -9.41
CA GLY A 40 -6.65 5.42 -8.48
C GLY A 40 -5.61 6.40 -7.95
N LEU A 41 -5.07 7.25 -8.82
CA LEU A 41 -4.16 8.32 -8.43
C LEU A 41 -4.84 9.35 -7.54
N LEU A 42 -6.04 9.82 -7.91
CA LEU A 42 -6.78 10.82 -7.12
C LEU A 42 -7.12 10.29 -5.72
N VAL A 43 -7.65 9.07 -5.63
CA VAL A 43 -7.97 8.44 -4.34
C VAL A 43 -6.70 8.16 -3.54
N GLY A 44 -5.62 7.69 -4.18
CA GLY A 44 -4.33 7.49 -3.53
C GLY A 44 -3.74 8.78 -2.95
N LEU A 45 -3.82 9.89 -3.68
CA LEU A 45 -3.42 11.22 -3.19
C LEU A 45 -4.33 11.71 -2.05
N LEU A 46 -5.63 11.44 -2.11
CA LEU A 46 -6.57 11.74 -1.03
C LEU A 46 -6.17 11.00 0.26
N ILE A 47 -5.85 9.69 0.16
CA ILE A 47 -5.40 8.89 1.30
C ILE A 47 -4.10 9.46 1.88
N ALA A 48 -3.11 9.78 1.01
CA ALA A 48 -1.86 10.39 1.42
C ALA A 48 -2.06 11.76 2.10
N PHE A 49 -3.02 12.55 1.62
CA PHE A 49 -3.38 13.82 2.22
C PHE A 49 -4.02 13.65 3.61
N VAL A 50 -4.97 12.71 3.75
CA VAL A 50 -5.59 12.38 5.04
C VAL A 50 -4.53 11.88 6.02
N TYR A 51 -3.64 10.98 5.56
CA TYR A 51 -2.52 10.51 6.36
C TYR A 51 -1.66 11.67 6.87
N LYS A 52 -1.26 12.60 6.00
CA LYS A 52 -0.47 13.78 6.37
C LYS A 52 -1.16 14.67 7.41
N ARG A 53 -2.50 14.80 7.33
CA ARG A 53 -3.26 15.68 8.24
C ARG A 53 -3.59 15.02 9.57
N CYS A 54 -3.84 13.70 9.56
CA CYS A 54 -4.34 12.97 10.74
C CYS A 54 -3.23 12.22 11.47
N PHE A 55 -2.03 12.08 10.86
CA PHE A 55 -0.92 11.38 11.50
C PHE A 55 -0.37 12.17 12.68
N ARG A 56 -0.42 11.55 13.86
CA ARG A 56 0.09 12.09 15.14
C ARG A 56 1.27 11.28 15.70
N GLY A 57 1.86 10.38 14.93
CA GLY A 57 3.02 9.59 15.33
C GLY A 57 4.29 10.44 15.46
N VAL A 58 5.26 9.94 16.21
CA VAL A 58 6.54 10.60 16.51
C VAL A 58 7.39 10.82 15.24
N LEU A 59 7.19 10.02 14.19
CA LEU A 59 7.97 10.05 12.96
C LEU A 59 7.04 10.03 11.74
N TYR A 60 6.60 11.21 11.29
CA TYR A 60 5.97 11.32 9.97
C TYR A 60 6.96 10.94 8.88
N SER A 61 6.64 9.91 8.08
CA SER A 61 7.45 9.50 6.93
C SER A 61 6.80 9.94 5.62
N PRO A 62 7.34 10.93 4.91
CA PRO A 62 6.83 11.32 3.59
C PRO A 62 6.92 10.18 2.56
N SER A 63 7.92 9.30 2.70
CA SER A 63 8.08 8.11 1.88
C SER A 63 6.91 7.15 2.02
N PHE A 64 6.35 7.01 3.23
CA PHE A 64 5.19 6.15 3.47
C PHE A 64 3.91 6.72 2.84
N ALA A 65 3.69 8.04 2.90
CA ALA A 65 2.58 8.69 2.21
C ALA A 65 2.61 8.44 0.69
N MET A 66 3.81 8.48 0.09
CA MET A 66 3.99 8.15 -1.33
C MET A 66 3.71 6.68 -1.60
N THR A 67 4.12 5.79 -0.71
CA THR A 67 3.84 4.34 -0.81
C THR A 67 2.35 4.04 -0.82
N LEU A 68 1.53 4.75 -0.01
CA LEU A 68 0.08 4.59 -0.01
C LEU A 68 -0.56 4.95 -1.37
N ALA A 69 -0.13 6.07 -1.96
CA ALA A 69 -0.62 6.46 -3.28
C ALA A 69 -0.20 5.45 -4.37
N MET A 70 1.06 4.99 -4.34
CA MET A 70 1.55 3.97 -5.26
C MET A 70 0.84 2.64 -5.09
N LEU A 71 0.55 2.25 -3.86
CA LEU A 71 -0.16 1.00 -3.56
C LEU A 71 -1.56 0.98 -4.19
N THR A 72 -2.33 2.06 -4.03
CA THR A 72 -3.64 2.20 -4.67
C THR A 72 -3.52 2.18 -6.20
N LEU A 73 -2.54 2.93 -6.73
CA LEU A 73 -2.32 3.04 -8.18
C LEU A 73 -1.93 1.70 -8.81
N ILE A 74 -1.08 0.91 -8.17
CA ILE A 74 -0.63 -0.40 -8.67
C ILE A 74 -1.73 -1.45 -8.52
N THR A 75 -2.48 -1.44 -7.41
CA THR A 75 -3.53 -2.42 -7.15
C THR A 75 -4.68 -2.30 -8.14
N THR A 76 -5.03 -1.10 -8.57
CA THR A 76 -6.13 -0.85 -9.51
C THR A 76 -6.00 -1.65 -10.82
N PRO A 77 -4.93 -1.52 -11.63
CA PRO A 77 -4.79 -2.28 -12.89
C PRO A 77 -4.61 -3.78 -12.65
N VAL A 78 -3.98 -4.17 -11.55
CA VAL A 78 -3.83 -5.59 -11.20
C VAL A 78 -5.21 -6.23 -11.02
N VAL A 79 -6.12 -5.58 -10.28
CA VAL A 79 -7.47 -6.09 -10.07
C VAL A 79 -8.32 -6.01 -11.34
N MET A 80 -8.14 -4.99 -12.19
CA MET A 80 -8.78 -4.95 -13.50
C MET A 80 -8.42 -6.18 -14.35
N CYS A 81 -7.14 -6.56 -14.38
CA CYS A 81 -6.69 -7.76 -15.09
C CYS A 81 -7.25 -9.06 -14.47
N ILE A 82 -7.31 -9.15 -13.15
CA ILE A 82 -7.86 -10.31 -12.43
C ILE A 82 -9.36 -10.46 -12.72
N SER A 83 -10.10 -9.38 -12.73
CA SER A 83 -11.54 -9.36 -12.96
C SER A 83 -11.93 -9.78 -14.37
N SER A 84 -11.03 -9.64 -15.34
CA SER A 84 -11.27 -10.00 -16.74
C SER A 84 -11.04 -11.48 -17.03
N ASN A 85 -10.27 -12.20 -16.22
CA ASN A 85 -9.90 -13.59 -16.48
C ASN A 85 -9.75 -14.43 -15.22
N VAL A 86 -10.62 -15.44 -15.06
CA VAL A 86 -10.63 -16.34 -13.91
C VAL A 86 -9.34 -17.16 -13.74
N ALA A 87 -8.72 -17.58 -14.85
CA ALA A 87 -7.47 -18.34 -14.81
C ALA A 87 -6.33 -17.46 -14.30
N LEU A 88 -6.28 -16.19 -14.72
CA LEU A 88 -5.32 -15.21 -14.24
C LEU A 88 -5.52 -14.91 -12.74
N SER A 89 -6.78 -14.83 -12.28
CA SER A 89 -7.08 -14.61 -10.86
C SER A 89 -6.56 -15.72 -9.98
N MET A 90 -6.73 -16.99 -10.38
CA MET A 90 -6.18 -18.14 -9.64
C MET A 90 -4.65 -18.13 -9.60
N GLY A 91 -4.01 -17.83 -10.75
CA GLY A 91 -2.56 -17.70 -10.83
C GLY A 91 -2.01 -16.59 -9.92
N MET A 92 -2.69 -15.44 -9.87
CA MET A 92 -2.30 -14.29 -9.07
C MET A 92 -2.41 -14.56 -7.56
N VAL A 93 -3.48 -15.24 -7.11
CA VAL A 93 -3.63 -15.67 -5.71
C VAL A 93 -2.48 -16.59 -5.31
N GLY A 94 -2.09 -17.53 -6.18
CA GLY A 94 -0.94 -18.40 -5.97
C GLY A 94 0.38 -17.60 -5.89
N ALA A 95 0.59 -16.66 -6.80
CA ALA A 95 1.78 -15.81 -6.82
C ALA A 95 1.88 -14.90 -5.57
N LEU A 96 0.76 -14.27 -5.15
CA LEU A 96 0.72 -13.42 -3.96
C LEU A 96 0.97 -14.19 -2.67
N SER A 97 0.61 -15.48 -2.60
CA SER A 97 0.87 -16.32 -1.43
C SER A 97 2.36 -16.54 -1.15
N ILE A 98 3.23 -16.38 -2.16
CA ILE A 98 4.69 -16.53 -2.03
C ILE A 98 5.33 -15.20 -1.55
N VAL A 99 4.64 -14.07 -1.73
CA VAL A 99 5.16 -12.77 -1.33
C VAL A 99 5.11 -12.63 0.19
N ARG A 100 6.27 -12.76 0.82
CA ARG A 100 6.43 -12.58 2.27
C ARG A 100 7.05 -11.23 2.57
N PHE A 101 6.29 -10.35 3.20
CA PHE A 101 6.83 -9.11 3.74
C PHE A 101 7.71 -9.41 4.95
N ARG A 102 9.00 -9.03 4.87
CA ARG A 102 9.97 -9.21 5.97
C ARG A 102 10.11 -7.98 6.85
N THR A 103 9.58 -6.85 6.42
CA THR A 103 9.62 -5.60 7.18
C THR A 103 8.42 -5.51 8.11
N ALA A 104 8.67 -5.44 9.40
CA ALA A 104 7.63 -5.16 10.38
C ALA A 104 7.18 -3.70 10.22
N VAL A 105 5.88 -3.50 10.02
CA VAL A 105 5.27 -2.16 10.09
C VAL A 105 5.35 -1.74 11.55
N LYS A 106 6.05 -0.62 11.83
CA LYS A 106 6.35 -0.19 13.20
C LYS A 106 5.10 0.31 13.94
N ASP A 107 4.19 0.96 13.21
CA ASP A 107 2.98 1.55 13.77
C ASP A 107 1.72 0.82 13.32
N PRO A 108 0.79 0.46 14.25
CA PRO A 108 -0.48 -0.18 13.89
C PRO A 108 -1.35 0.70 12.99
N MET A 109 -1.25 2.03 13.13
CA MET A 109 -1.99 2.98 12.31
C MET A 109 -1.55 2.95 10.84
N ASP A 110 -0.26 2.78 10.57
CA ASP A 110 0.27 2.65 9.22
C ASP A 110 -0.34 1.44 8.50
N THR A 111 -0.52 0.34 9.24
CA THR A 111 -1.19 -0.86 8.70
C THR A 111 -2.63 -0.58 8.28
N ALA A 112 -3.38 0.19 9.07
CA ALA A 112 -4.77 0.56 8.74
C ALA A 112 -4.83 1.40 7.45
N TYR A 113 -3.93 2.37 7.28
CA TYR A 113 -3.84 3.16 6.06
C TYR A 113 -3.45 2.31 4.84
N MET A 114 -2.55 1.34 4.99
CA MET A 114 -2.20 0.39 3.92
C MET A 114 -3.41 -0.46 3.49
N PHE A 115 -4.19 -0.99 4.45
CA PHE A 115 -5.41 -1.73 4.13
C PHE A 115 -6.45 -0.85 3.46
N TRP A 116 -6.59 0.40 3.87
CA TRP A 116 -7.48 1.34 3.20
C TRP A 116 -7.05 1.58 1.75
N ALA A 117 -5.76 1.83 1.49
CA ALA A 117 -5.22 2.01 0.15
C ALA A 117 -5.45 0.79 -0.75
N LEU A 118 -5.20 -0.42 -0.22
CA LEU A 118 -5.49 -1.68 -0.91
C LEU A 118 -6.97 -1.82 -1.26
N THR A 119 -7.86 -1.60 -0.30
CA THR A 119 -9.31 -1.71 -0.49
C THR A 119 -9.79 -0.75 -1.59
N MET A 120 -9.28 0.48 -1.60
CA MET A 120 -9.61 1.44 -2.65
C MET A 120 -9.14 0.97 -4.03
N GLY A 121 -7.91 0.46 -4.13
CA GLY A 121 -7.38 -0.11 -5.37
C GLY A 121 -8.22 -1.28 -5.89
N ILE A 122 -8.68 -2.16 -4.98
CA ILE A 122 -9.56 -3.29 -5.33
C ILE A 122 -10.92 -2.81 -5.85
N LEU A 123 -11.56 -1.87 -5.16
CA LEU A 123 -12.87 -1.35 -5.57
C LEU A 123 -12.81 -0.63 -6.93
N LEU A 124 -11.78 0.16 -7.16
CA LEU A 124 -11.55 0.86 -8.43
C LEU A 124 -11.24 -0.12 -9.56
N GLY A 125 -10.39 -1.14 -9.29
CA GLY A 125 -10.08 -2.20 -10.24
C GLY A 125 -11.27 -3.07 -10.60
N ALA A 126 -12.19 -3.28 -9.65
CA ALA A 126 -13.47 -3.96 -9.90
C ALA A 126 -14.52 -3.08 -10.62
N LYS A 127 -14.16 -1.87 -11.04
CA LYS A 127 -15.03 -0.87 -11.70
C LYS A 127 -16.20 -0.38 -10.83
N LEU A 128 -16.13 -0.54 -9.52
CA LEU A 128 -17.13 -0.08 -8.55
C LEU A 128 -16.88 1.37 -8.11
N TYR A 129 -16.79 2.29 -9.07
CA TYR A 129 -16.36 3.67 -8.84
C TYR A 129 -17.24 4.44 -7.84
N ALA A 130 -18.56 4.28 -7.92
CA ALA A 130 -19.50 4.94 -7.01
C ALA A 130 -19.33 4.45 -5.57
N ILE A 131 -19.18 3.14 -5.39
CA ILE A 131 -18.97 2.53 -4.07
C ILE A 131 -17.61 2.96 -3.52
N ALA A 132 -16.55 2.93 -4.34
CA ALA A 132 -15.23 3.37 -3.95
C ALA A 132 -15.23 4.80 -3.42
N LEU A 133 -15.93 5.72 -4.10
CA LEU A 133 -15.99 7.12 -3.69
C LEU A 133 -16.72 7.31 -2.35
N VAL A 134 -17.85 6.61 -2.16
CA VAL A 134 -18.59 6.63 -0.90
C VAL A 134 -17.75 6.06 0.25
N VAL A 135 -17.11 4.91 0.05
CA VAL A 135 -16.26 4.27 1.06
C VAL A 135 -15.04 5.13 1.38
N ALA A 136 -14.40 5.73 0.37
CA ALA A 136 -13.27 6.64 0.58
C ALA A 136 -13.68 7.84 1.45
N ALA A 137 -14.81 8.46 1.15
CA ALA A 137 -15.34 9.60 1.92
C ALA A 137 -15.74 9.19 3.35
N ALA A 138 -16.39 8.03 3.51
CA ALA A 138 -16.81 7.53 4.82
C ALA A 138 -15.61 7.24 5.72
N ILE A 139 -14.60 6.53 5.22
CA ILE A 139 -13.38 6.20 6.00
C ILE A 139 -12.61 7.49 6.31
N ALA A 140 -12.46 8.42 5.35
CA ALA A 140 -11.82 9.70 5.60
C ALA A 140 -12.52 10.49 6.70
N ALA A 141 -13.87 10.53 6.69
CA ALA A 141 -14.67 11.20 7.71
C ALA A 141 -14.50 10.54 9.10
N ILE A 142 -14.48 9.21 9.15
CA ILE A 142 -14.26 8.46 10.40
C ILE A 142 -12.87 8.75 10.96
N ILE A 143 -11.83 8.69 10.14
CA ILE A 143 -10.45 8.99 10.58
C ILE A 143 -10.36 10.43 11.08
N PHE A 144 -10.97 11.37 10.37
CA PHE A 144 -10.99 12.76 10.79
C PHE A 144 -11.73 12.96 12.11
N LEU A 145 -12.88 12.29 12.30
CA LEU A 145 -13.65 12.31 13.54
C LEU A 145 -12.84 11.72 14.71
N LEU A 146 -12.20 10.56 14.51
CA LEU A 146 -11.34 9.93 15.51
C LEU A 146 -10.13 10.81 15.88
N THR A 147 -9.62 11.58 14.92
CA THR A 147 -8.54 12.53 15.18
C THR A 147 -9.01 13.72 16.03
N PHE A 148 -10.28 14.10 15.90
CA PHE A 148 -10.89 15.17 16.70
C PHE A 148 -11.21 14.71 18.13
N VAL A 149 -11.64 13.45 18.29
CA VAL A 149 -11.81 12.84 19.61
C VAL A 149 -10.42 12.59 20.19
N HIS A 150 -10.04 13.40 21.19
CA HIS A 150 -8.76 13.32 21.89
C HIS A 150 -8.61 11.97 22.59
N PHE A 151 -8.10 10.95 21.89
CA PHE A 151 -7.47 9.84 22.60
C PHE A 151 -6.12 10.36 23.09
N THR A 152 -6.01 10.54 24.40
CA THR A 152 -4.76 10.92 25.08
C THR A 152 -3.81 9.73 24.97
N THR A 153 -3.11 9.62 23.84
CA THR A 153 -1.98 8.72 23.75
C THR A 153 -0.85 9.31 24.56
N PRO A 154 -0.22 8.55 25.47
CA PRO A 154 0.95 9.03 26.18
C PRO A 154 1.99 9.45 25.15
N ASN A 155 2.42 10.71 25.21
CA ASN A 155 3.42 11.24 24.30
C ASN A 155 4.72 10.44 24.48
N SER A 156 5.01 9.57 23.53
CA SER A 156 6.32 8.93 23.45
C SER A 156 7.30 9.98 22.94
N TYR A 157 8.12 10.50 23.81
CA TYR A 157 9.20 11.41 23.46
C TYR A 157 10.39 10.60 23.00
N LEU A 158 10.93 10.91 21.84
CA LEU A 158 12.19 10.36 21.36
C LEU A 158 13.29 11.37 21.74
N LEU A 159 14.09 11.02 22.72
CA LEU A 159 15.26 11.81 23.08
C LEU A 159 16.40 11.43 22.13
N VAL A 160 16.76 12.31 21.22
CA VAL A 160 17.93 12.16 20.34
C VAL A 160 19.07 12.98 20.95
N VAL A 161 20.02 12.29 21.55
CA VAL A 161 21.24 12.90 22.07
C VAL A 161 22.34 12.77 21.03
N HIS A 162 22.82 13.91 20.51
CA HIS A 162 24.00 13.94 19.67
C HIS A 162 25.20 14.22 20.57
N TYR A 163 26.14 13.29 20.58
CA TYR A 163 27.38 13.42 21.34
C TYR A 163 28.58 13.06 20.45
N ASP A 164 29.74 13.65 20.79
CA ASP A 164 31.01 13.32 20.16
C ASP A 164 31.52 11.96 20.71
N GLU A 165 32.28 11.24 19.90
CA GLU A 165 32.79 9.88 20.25
C GLU A 165 33.55 9.85 21.61
N GLU A 166 34.15 10.97 22.02
CA GLU A 166 34.85 11.07 23.30
C GLU A 166 33.92 11.11 24.53
N ALA A 167 32.65 11.51 24.35
CA ALA A 167 31.67 11.62 25.42
C ALA A 167 30.72 10.41 25.55
N GLU A 168 30.89 9.36 24.76
CA GLU A 168 30.03 8.17 24.71
C GLU A 168 29.89 7.49 26.08
N TYR A 169 30.98 7.37 26.81
CA TYR A 169 30.99 6.70 28.12
C TYR A 169 30.23 7.49 29.20
N ASP A 170 30.40 8.79 29.24
CA ASP A 170 29.74 9.66 30.19
C ASP A 170 28.24 9.78 29.97
N VAL A 171 27.81 9.80 28.69
CA VAL A 171 26.40 9.84 28.27
C VAL A 171 25.70 8.51 28.61
N ASP A 172 26.34 7.35 28.38
CA ASP A 172 25.77 6.04 28.71
C ASP A 172 25.61 5.89 30.25
N GLN A 173 26.55 6.37 31.03
CA GLN A 173 26.49 6.36 32.49
C GLN A 173 25.37 7.29 33.03
N MET A 174 25.21 8.50 32.44
CA MET A 174 24.12 9.41 32.79
C MET A 174 22.75 8.84 32.43
N MET A 175 22.64 8.21 31.26
CA MET A 175 21.39 7.59 30.81
C MET A 175 20.98 6.42 31.69
N ARG A 176 21.92 5.57 32.09
CA ARG A 176 21.65 4.45 33.02
C ARG A 176 21.19 4.97 34.39
N LEU A 177 21.80 5.99 34.93
CA LEU A 177 21.40 6.59 36.20
C LEU A 177 20.02 7.25 36.12
N SER A 178 19.68 7.93 35.02
CA SER A 178 18.38 8.56 34.85
C SER A 178 17.26 7.53 34.67
N LEU A 179 17.50 6.43 33.95
CA LEU A 179 16.54 5.34 33.73
C LEU A 179 16.25 4.58 35.03
N ILE A 180 17.24 4.38 35.89
CA ILE A 180 17.06 3.75 37.21
C ILE A 180 16.15 4.61 38.09
N HIS A 181 16.27 5.95 38.00
CA HIS A 181 15.46 6.87 38.81
C HIS A 181 14.00 6.97 38.35
N ILE A 182 13.74 6.73 37.06
CA ILE A 182 12.37 6.74 36.47
C ILE A 182 11.64 5.42 36.75
N SER A 183 12.36 4.32 36.95
CA SER A 183 11.77 2.99 37.16
C SER A 183 11.46 2.68 38.65
N GLU A 184 11.83 3.51 39.59
CA GLU A 184 11.41 3.33 40.99
C GLU A 184 9.94 3.79 41.15
N PRO A 185 9.00 2.86 41.45
CA PRO A 185 7.65 3.26 41.83
C PRO A 185 7.72 4.00 43.15
N THR A 186 7.42 5.30 43.16
CA THR A 186 7.17 6.05 44.38
C THR A 186 6.06 5.36 45.18
N ARG A 187 6.43 4.73 46.27
CA ARG A 187 5.52 4.22 47.29
C ARG A 187 4.92 5.37 48.09
#